data_4643490776ea238061e66a8fad460c54
#
_entry.id   4643490776ea238061e66a8fad460c54
#
_cell.length_a   1.000
_cell.length_b   1.000
_cell.length_c   1.000
_cell.angle_alpha   90.00
_cell.angle_beta   90.00
_cell.angle_gamma   90.00
#
_symmetry.space_group_name_H-M   'P 1'
#
loop_
_entity.id
_entity.type
_entity.pdbx_description
1 polymer ?
#
loop_
_entity_poly.entity_id
_entity_poly.type
_entity_poly.pdbx_seq_one_letter_code
_entity_poly.pdbx_strand_id
1 'polypeptide(L)'
;RRCCMLDKFKDECGVFAIYGHPEAAQRTYLGLYALQHRGQESAGIAAANDAGEIVCKKSMGEVNEIFTTPVLNQLPGSIAIGHTRYSTAGDTVLLNAQPFSVICNKGPIAVAHNGNITNAAELRRSLEADGSIFQATSDTEVILHLIARSREKTLAGALREALLALEGAFSLVMLAGDRILIARDPHGFRPLAMGQMEEDGAIAYVFASETCAFDIIGATYVNDVEPGEMVIVSPDGVSRERYTPVRDHAHCVFEHVYFSRPDSTVFGRPVAQSRELMGRELARKCPAPADVVVPVPDSGVSAAIGYAAEAGIPFRHALIRNHYVGRTFIEPSQTIRDLSVKLKLNPVRHLLEGKSVVLIDDSIVRGTTSRKIVRMVREAGAREVHMRISCPPTISPCFYGVDTPNKGDLIAANSSVEEIRKFIQADSLAYLPLGSLRESVDDQNLDYCYACYTGNYPTQLVNIEELMTSKPKRGK
;
A
#
# COMPACT_ATOMS: atom_id res chain seq x y z
N ARG A 1 19.08 8.07 6.41
CA ARG A 1 19.11 9.38 5.73
C ARG A 1 17.74 9.61 5.12
N ARG A 2 16.93 10.51 5.71
CA ARG A 2 15.52 10.73 5.35
C ARG A 2 15.43 11.72 4.20
N CYS A 3 14.89 11.29 3.07
CA CYS A 3 14.32 12.18 2.08
C CYS A 3 13.16 12.94 2.73
N CYS A 4 13.08 14.27 2.54
CA CYS A 4 11.93 15.07 2.92
C CYS A 4 10.77 14.74 1.98
N MET A 5 10.06 13.63 2.27
CA MET A 5 8.80 13.33 1.60
C MET A 5 7.74 14.34 2.06
N LEU A 6 6.81 14.65 1.16
CA LEU A 6 5.57 15.30 1.53
C LEU A 6 4.99 14.56 2.74
N ASP A 7 4.42 15.30 3.69
CA ASP A 7 3.86 14.78 4.94
C ASP A 7 2.52 14.08 4.67
N LYS A 8 2.59 13.00 3.87
CA LYS A 8 1.49 12.11 3.51
C LYS A 8 1.70 10.75 4.17
N PHE A 9 0.65 9.96 4.20
CA PHE A 9 0.76 8.54 4.55
C PHE A 9 1.82 7.89 3.67
N LYS A 10 2.56 6.98 4.25
CA LYS A 10 3.63 6.30 3.56
C LYS A 10 3.16 4.95 3.09
N ASP A 11 3.74 4.57 1.97
CA ASP A 11 3.37 3.44 1.16
C ASP A 11 3.38 2.12 1.93
N GLU A 12 2.73 1.13 1.36
CA GLU A 12 2.61 -0.23 1.82
C GLU A 12 3.46 -1.14 0.94
N CYS A 13 3.67 -2.39 1.42
CA CYS A 13 4.33 -3.40 0.61
C CYS A 13 3.51 -3.81 -0.62
N GLY A 14 4.19 -4.33 -1.65
CA GLY A 14 3.59 -4.97 -2.81
C GLY A 14 4.09 -6.40 -2.95
N VAL A 15 3.19 -7.35 -3.24
CA VAL A 15 3.51 -8.74 -3.54
C VAL A 15 3.18 -9.08 -4.97
N PHE A 16 3.96 -9.98 -5.55
CA PHE A 16 3.75 -10.54 -6.88
C PHE A 16 4.13 -12.01 -6.88
N ALA A 17 3.40 -12.84 -7.65
CA ALA A 17 3.75 -14.24 -7.87
C ALA A 17 3.34 -14.66 -9.29
N ILE A 18 4.12 -15.52 -9.91
CA ILE A 18 3.83 -16.12 -11.22
C ILE A 18 4.20 -17.59 -11.22
N TYR A 19 3.36 -18.39 -11.86
CA TYR A 19 3.53 -19.83 -12.03
C TYR A 19 3.32 -20.22 -13.49
N GLY A 20 4.27 -21.00 -14.04
CA GLY A 20 4.14 -21.63 -15.37
C GLY A 20 4.60 -20.76 -16.53
N HIS A 21 5.48 -19.75 -16.31
CA HIS A 21 6.00 -18.89 -17.37
C HIS A 21 7.52 -19.01 -17.51
N PRO A 22 8.08 -19.26 -18.71
CA PRO A 22 9.54 -19.45 -18.89
C PRO A 22 10.37 -18.22 -18.47
N GLU A 23 9.80 -17.02 -18.55
CA GLU A 23 10.41 -15.76 -18.11
C GLU A 23 9.87 -15.29 -16.75
N ALA A 24 9.62 -16.22 -15.79
CA ALA A 24 8.96 -15.90 -14.52
C ALA A 24 9.67 -14.77 -13.75
N ALA A 25 11.00 -14.79 -13.67
CA ALA A 25 11.78 -13.76 -12.99
C ALA A 25 11.65 -12.37 -13.66
N GLN A 26 11.68 -12.32 -14.98
CA GLN A 26 11.53 -11.08 -15.76
C GLN A 26 10.11 -10.51 -15.63
N ARG A 27 9.07 -11.38 -15.69
CA ARG A 27 7.68 -10.96 -15.47
C ARG A 27 7.48 -10.47 -14.03
N THR A 28 8.10 -11.14 -13.06
CA THR A 28 8.08 -10.68 -11.66
C THR A 28 8.75 -9.31 -11.49
N TYR A 29 9.90 -9.09 -12.15
CA TYR A 29 10.54 -7.78 -12.16
C TYR A 29 9.60 -6.69 -12.69
N LEU A 30 8.93 -6.90 -13.82
CA LEU A 30 8.00 -5.95 -14.42
C LEU A 30 6.79 -5.71 -13.51
N GLY A 31 6.22 -6.78 -12.92
CA GLY A 31 5.13 -6.67 -11.95
C GLY A 31 5.52 -5.86 -10.71
N LEU A 32 6.71 -6.10 -10.14
CA LEU A 32 7.22 -5.31 -9.03
C LEU A 32 7.52 -3.86 -9.42
N TYR A 33 7.97 -3.61 -10.64
CA TYR A 33 8.19 -2.26 -11.15
C TYR A 33 6.86 -1.48 -11.24
N ALA A 34 5.77 -2.13 -11.69
CA ALA A 34 4.43 -1.53 -11.65
C ALA A 34 3.96 -1.26 -10.22
N LEU A 35 4.37 -2.08 -9.25
CA LEU A 35 4.07 -1.94 -7.82
C LEU A 35 5.07 -1.07 -7.03
N GLN A 36 6.04 -0.40 -7.71
CA GLN A 36 7.09 0.37 -7.04
C GLN A 36 6.55 1.51 -6.15
N HIS A 37 5.36 2.04 -6.47
CA HIS A 37 4.69 3.06 -5.65
C HIS A 37 4.35 2.53 -4.24
N ARG A 38 4.17 1.21 -4.06
CA ARG A 38 3.86 0.56 -2.79
C ARG A 38 5.08 0.38 -1.89
N GLY A 39 6.29 0.25 -2.45
CA GLY A 39 7.49 0.04 -1.65
C GLY A 39 8.76 0.49 -2.37
N GLN A 40 9.58 1.28 -1.69
CA GLN A 40 10.78 1.89 -2.28
C GLN A 40 12.03 1.73 -1.41
N GLU A 41 11.96 0.96 -0.33
CA GLU A 41 13.11 0.77 0.59
C GLU A 41 13.95 -0.45 0.22
N SER A 42 13.30 -1.52 -0.19
CA SER A 42 13.96 -2.73 -0.67
C SER A 42 13.05 -3.52 -1.59
N ALA A 43 13.63 -4.37 -2.43
CA ALA A 43 12.90 -5.32 -3.23
C ALA A 43 13.62 -6.66 -3.28
N GLY A 44 12.88 -7.73 -3.58
CA GLY A 44 13.41 -9.07 -3.72
C GLY A 44 12.57 -9.93 -4.65
N ILE A 45 13.24 -10.88 -5.30
CA ILE A 45 12.64 -11.94 -6.12
C ILE A 45 13.24 -13.27 -5.69
N ALA A 46 12.38 -14.26 -5.48
CA ALA A 46 12.75 -15.65 -5.33
C ALA A 46 12.16 -16.47 -6.49
N ALA A 47 12.99 -17.29 -7.13
CA ALA A 47 12.59 -18.13 -8.25
C ALA A 47 13.03 -19.58 -8.00
N ALA A 48 12.26 -20.55 -8.48
CA ALA A 48 12.57 -21.97 -8.36
C ALA A 48 12.90 -22.58 -9.72
N ASN A 49 13.97 -23.41 -9.76
CA ASN A 49 14.29 -24.24 -10.91
C ASN A 49 13.43 -25.51 -10.94
N ASP A 50 13.54 -26.29 -12.02
CA ASP A 50 12.79 -27.54 -12.19
C ASP A 50 13.15 -28.63 -11.15
N ALA A 51 14.29 -28.49 -10.44
CA ALA A 51 14.66 -29.36 -9.33
C ALA A 51 14.05 -28.92 -7.99
N GLY A 52 13.31 -27.79 -7.97
CA GLY A 52 12.70 -27.22 -6.77
C GLY A 52 13.68 -26.44 -5.89
N GLU A 53 14.88 -26.14 -6.38
CA GLU A 53 15.84 -25.30 -5.67
C GLU A 53 15.46 -23.82 -5.82
N ILE A 54 15.44 -23.11 -4.70
CA ILE A 54 15.05 -21.69 -4.66
C ILE A 54 16.29 -20.79 -4.65
N VAL A 55 16.36 -19.90 -5.64
CA VAL A 55 17.33 -18.81 -5.68
C VAL A 55 16.62 -17.51 -5.32
N CYS A 56 17.12 -16.81 -4.29
CA CYS A 56 16.58 -15.53 -3.84
C CYS A 56 17.59 -14.41 -4.02
N LYS A 57 17.18 -13.32 -4.66
CA LYS A 57 17.95 -12.07 -4.81
C LYS A 57 17.16 -10.93 -4.22
N LYS A 58 17.76 -10.21 -3.28
CA LYS A 58 17.13 -9.05 -2.63
C LYS A 58 18.17 -8.03 -2.22
N SER A 59 17.79 -6.76 -2.23
CA SER A 59 18.64 -5.65 -1.84
C SER A 59 17.84 -4.47 -1.33
N MET A 60 18.54 -3.51 -0.72
CA MET A 60 17.98 -2.18 -0.44
C MET A 60 18.01 -1.36 -1.73
N GLY A 61 16.98 -0.55 -1.97
CA GLY A 61 16.83 0.32 -3.14
C GLY A 61 15.56 0.05 -3.95
N GLU A 62 15.47 0.66 -5.11
CA GLU A 62 14.34 0.52 -6.04
C GLU A 62 14.50 -0.71 -6.95
N VAL A 63 13.39 -1.21 -7.46
CA VAL A 63 13.33 -2.43 -8.29
C VAL A 63 14.28 -2.36 -9.49
N ASN A 64 14.30 -1.23 -10.20
CA ASN A 64 15.16 -1.02 -11.37
C ASN A 64 16.65 -0.87 -11.04
N GLU A 65 16.99 -0.46 -9.84
CA GLU A 65 18.39 -0.37 -9.38
C GLU A 65 18.94 -1.75 -8.99
N ILE A 66 18.06 -2.60 -8.42
CA ILE A 66 18.43 -3.92 -7.90
C ILE A 66 18.49 -4.97 -9.02
N PHE A 67 17.46 -5.03 -9.86
CA PHE A 67 17.27 -6.11 -10.82
C PHE A 67 17.77 -5.71 -12.22
N THR A 68 19.09 -5.70 -12.37
CA THR A 68 19.75 -5.59 -13.69
C THR A 68 19.68 -6.91 -14.46
N THR A 69 19.88 -6.88 -15.78
CA THR A 69 19.88 -8.09 -16.62
C THR A 69 20.80 -9.21 -16.07
N PRO A 70 22.05 -8.94 -15.61
CA PRO A 70 22.88 -9.99 -15.02
C PRO A 70 22.31 -10.60 -13.74
N VAL A 71 21.55 -9.84 -12.94
CA VAL A 71 20.91 -10.36 -11.72
C VAL A 71 19.69 -11.22 -12.09
N LEU A 72 18.86 -10.78 -13.03
CA LEU A 72 17.70 -11.53 -13.50
C LEU A 72 18.11 -12.86 -14.13
N ASN A 73 19.21 -12.91 -14.88
CA ASN A 73 19.73 -14.14 -15.47
C ASN A 73 20.22 -15.19 -14.46
N GLN A 74 20.34 -14.82 -13.18
CA GLN A 74 20.68 -15.75 -12.09
C GLN A 74 19.42 -16.35 -11.42
N LEU A 75 18.24 -15.94 -11.82
CA LEU A 75 16.95 -16.38 -11.27
C LEU A 75 16.34 -17.39 -12.25
N PRO A 76 16.37 -18.70 -11.91
CA PRO A 76 16.01 -19.76 -12.84
C PRO A 76 14.51 -20.10 -12.82
N GLY A 77 14.07 -20.83 -13.84
CA GLY A 77 12.81 -21.58 -13.85
C GLY A 77 11.58 -20.77 -14.21
N SER A 78 10.45 -21.45 -14.09
CA SER A 78 9.13 -20.95 -14.55
C SER A 78 8.21 -20.50 -13.41
N ILE A 79 8.73 -20.42 -12.18
CA ILE A 79 7.98 -20.05 -10.98
C ILE A 79 8.77 -18.98 -10.23
N ALA A 80 8.13 -17.85 -9.89
CA ALA A 80 8.76 -16.82 -9.10
C ALA A 80 7.76 -16.08 -8.21
N ILE A 81 8.27 -15.57 -7.07
CA ILE A 81 7.57 -14.60 -6.22
C ILE A 81 8.42 -13.38 -6.02
N GLY A 82 7.78 -12.24 -5.79
CA GLY A 82 8.47 -10.98 -5.59
C GLY A 82 7.80 -10.08 -4.54
N HIS A 83 8.61 -9.15 -4.03
CA HIS A 83 8.18 -8.19 -3.02
C HIS A 83 8.85 -6.84 -3.20
N THR A 84 8.07 -5.76 -3.04
CA THR A 84 8.56 -4.41 -2.80
C THR A 84 8.20 -4.01 -1.38
N ARG A 85 9.19 -3.50 -0.63
CA ARG A 85 9.02 -3.22 0.79
C ARG A 85 9.01 -1.73 1.09
N TYR A 86 8.04 -1.37 1.95
CA TYR A 86 8.11 -0.21 2.81
C TYR A 86 7.98 -0.67 4.28
N SER A 87 8.78 -0.12 5.20
CA SER A 87 8.80 -0.57 6.60
C SER A 87 7.57 -0.12 7.36
N THR A 88 6.58 -1.00 7.51
CA THR A 88 5.45 -0.86 8.44
C THR A 88 5.79 -1.51 9.79
N ALA A 89 6.45 -2.66 9.76
CA ALA A 89 6.98 -3.38 10.92
C ALA A 89 8.46 -3.71 10.71
N GLY A 90 9.26 -3.65 11.79
CA GLY A 90 10.69 -3.92 11.79
C GLY A 90 11.56 -2.79 11.23
N ASP A 91 12.88 -2.95 11.37
CA ASP A 91 13.87 -1.96 10.96
C ASP A 91 14.06 -1.92 9.44
N THR A 92 14.50 -0.76 8.90
CA THR A 92 14.88 -0.61 7.50
C THR A 92 16.31 -1.13 7.30
N VAL A 93 16.42 -2.47 7.26
CA VAL A 93 17.68 -3.20 7.06
C VAL A 93 17.47 -4.35 6.07
N LEU A 94 18.55 -4.78 5.43
CA LEU A 94 18.51 -5.86 4.43
C LEU A 94 17.94 -7.19 4.99
N LEU A 95 18.15 -7.47 6.27
CA LEU A 95 17.61 -8.67 6.94
C LEU A 95 16.09 -8.72 6.90
N ASN A 96 15.42 -7.56 6.88
CA ASN A 96 13.96 -7.45 6.79
C ASN A 96 13.44 -7.38 5.34
N ALA A 97 14.32 -7.35 4.33
CA ALA A 97 13.92 -7.41 2.94
C ALA A 97 13.30 -8.79 2.61
N GLN A 98 12.21 -8.79 1.85
CA GLN A 98 11.49 -9.99 1.44
C GLN A 98 11.75 -10.27 -0.05
N PRO A 99 11.58 -11.55 -0.52
CA PRO A 99 11.10 -12.74 0.21
C PRO A 99 12.08 -13.24 1.28
N PHE A 100 11.53 -13.82 2.35
CA PHE A 100 12.31 -14.63 3.28
C PHE A 100 12.46 -16.04 2.71
N SER A 101 13.68 -16.52 2.52
CA SER A 101 13.95 -17.84 1.98
C SER A 101 14.69 -18.68 3.02
N VAL A 102 14.17 -19.86 3.32
CA VAL A 102 14.73 -20.80 4.31
C VAL A 102 14.57 -22.24 3.83
N ILE A 103 15.36 -23.13 4.40
CA ILE A 103 15.19 -24.58 4.27
C ILE A 103 14.75 -25.12 5.62
N CYS A 104 13.63 -25.82 5.66
CA CYS A 104 13.10 -26.44 6.86
C CYS A 104 12.73 -27.91 6.61
N ASN A 105 12.11 -28.56 7.59
CA ASN A 105 11.67 -29.97 7.50
C ASN A 105 10.55 -30.21 6.46
N LYS A 106 10.03 -29.13 5.84
CA LYS A 106 9.04 -29.18 4.72
C LYS A 106 9.70 -28.91 3.35
N GLY A 107 11.03 -28.78 3.31
CA GLY A 107 11.81 -28.40 2.13
C GLY A 107 12.16 -26.93 2.06
N PRO A 108 12.71 -26.47 0.93
CA PRO A 108 12.97 -25.06 0.69
C PRO A 108 11.65 -24.29 0.50
N ILE A 109 11.56 -23.15 1.16
CA ILE A 109 10.40 -22.23 1.04
C ILE A 109 10.88 -20.79 0.98
N ALA A 110 10.16 -19.96 0.23
CA ALA A 110 10.30 -18.51 0.25
C ALA A 110 8.94 -17.85 0.43
N VAL A 111 8.87 -16.84 1.29
CA VAL A 111 7.61 -16.16 1.66
C VAL A 111 7.74 -14.66 1.50
N ALA A 112 6.74 -14.04 0.91
CA ALA A 112 6.55 -12.60 0.88
C ALA A 112 5.13 -12.23 1.34
N HIS A 113 5.00 -11.10 2.02
CA HIS A 113 3.79 -10.71 2.72
C HIS A 113 3.57 -9.20 2.63
N ASN A 114 2.35 -8.80 2.28
CA ASN A 114 1.85 -7.43 2.36
C ASN A 114 0.81 -7.35 3.48
N GLY A 115 1.06 -6.54 4.50
CA GLY A 115 0.17 -6.33 5.63
C GLY A 115 0.92 -6.09 6.95
N ASN A 116 0.27 -6.43 8.06
CA ASN A 116 0.86 -6.38 9.40
C ASN A 116 0.16 -7.40 10.30
N ILE A 117 0.92 -8.31 10.86
CA ILE A 117 0.46 -9.35 11.79
C ILE A 117 0.43 -8.74 13.19
N THR A 118 -0.78 -8.48 13.70
CA THR A 118 -0.97 -7.70 14.94
C THR A 118 -0.54 -8.47 16.20
N ASN A 119 -0.60 -9.80 16.19
CA ASN A 119 -0.13 -10.66 17.27
C ASN A 119 1.31 -11.20 17.07
N ALA A 120 2.06 -10.70 16.08
CA ALA A 120 3.42 -11.18 15.78
C ALA A 120 4.37 -11.13 17.00
N ALA A 121 4.30 -10.09 17.82
CA ALA A 121 5.14 -9.95 19.00
C ALA A 121 4.85 -11.02 20.08
N GLU A 122 3.59 -11.42 20.23
CA GLU A 122 3.19 -12.48 21.14
C GLU A 122 3.65 -13.85 20.65
N LEU A 123 3.35 -14.14 19.37
CA LEU A 123 3.79 -15.37 18.72
C LEU A 123 5.33 -15.50 18.74
N ARG A 124 6.05 -14.42 18.48
CA ARG A 124 7.51 -14.41 18.54
C ARG A 124 8.02 -14.78 19.94
N ARG A 125 7.48 -14.15 20.99
CA ARG A 125 7.87 -14.47 22.38
C ARG A 125 7.62 -15.94 22.74
N SER A 126 6.49 -16.50 22.32
CA SER A 126 6.19 -17.93 22.52
C SER A 126 7.18 -18.83 21.77
N LEU A 127 7.47 -18.51 20.51
CA LEU A 127 8.41 -19.27 19.67
C LEU A 127 9.85 -19.20 20.21
N GLU A 128 10.30 -18.02 20.69
CA GLU A 128 11.62 -17.84 21.32
C GLU A 128 11.73 -18.62 22.64
N ALA A 129 10.66 -18.61 23.45
CA ALA A 129 10.62 -19.41 24.70
C ALA A 129 10.77 -20.92 24.41
N ASP A 130 10.30 -21.36 23.26
CA ASP A 130 10.42 -22.75 22.78
C ASP A 130 11.71 -23.00 21.96
N GLY A 131 12.65 -22.05 21.95
CA GLY A 131 13.98 -22.20 21.33
C GLY A 131 14.09 -21.82 19.86
N SER A 132 13.09 -21.15 19.26
CA SER A 132 13.22 -20.60 17.90
C SER A 132 14.20 -19.43 17.85
N ILE A 133 15.03 -19.38 16.81
CA ILE A 133 16.05 -18.34 16.61
C ILE A 133 15.59 -17.43 15.47
N PHE A 134 15.34 -16.16 15.77
CA PHE A 134 14.98 -15.16 14.80
C PHE A 134 16.19 -14.39 14.29
N GLN A 135 16.22 -14.10 13.00
CA GLN A 135 17.29 -13.33 12.35
C GLN A 135 16.86 -11.90 12.01
N ALA A 136 15.55 -11.69 11.80
CA ALA A 136 14.97 -10.43 11.40
C ALA A 136 14.07 -9.85 12.50
N THR A 137 13.69 -8.60 12.35
CA THR A 137 12.70 -7.94 13.21
C THR A 137 11.31 -7.85 12.53
N SER A 138 11.17 -8.48 11.34
CA SER A 138 9.93 -8.53 10.58
C SER A 138 8.92 -9.49 11.22
N ASP A 139 7.65 -9.11 11.18
CA ASP A 139 6.52 -9.96 11.55
C ASP A 139 6.38 -11.20 10.66
N THR A 140 6.80 -11.10 9.40
CA THR A 140 6.74 -12.19 8.41
C THR A 140 7.55 -13.41 8.81
N GLU A 141 8.67 -13.25 9.55
CA GLU A 141 9.52 -14.36 9.97
C GLU A 141 8.78 -15.34 10.90
N VAL A 142 7.78 -14.86 11.66
CA VAL A 142 6.93 -15.69 12.52
C VAL A 142 6.24 -16.80 11.71
N ILE A 143 5.80 -16.52 10.50
CA ILE A 143 5.12 -17.47 9.61
C ILE A 143 6.02 -18.68 9.32
N LEU A 144 7.30 -18.44 9.04
CA LEU A 144 8.27 -19.49 8.74
C LEU A 144 8.48 -20.43 9.92
N HIS A 145 8.58 -19.86 11.13
CA HIS A 145 8.72 -20.65 12.36
C HIS A 145 7.48 -21.49 12.66
N LEU A 146 6.28 -20.94 12.47
CA LEU A 146 5.02 -21.68 12.63
C LEU A 146 4.95 -22.86 11.66
N ILE A 147 5.28 -22.64 10.37
CA ILE A 147 5.31 -23.71 9.35
C ILE A 147 6.35 -24.79 9.71
N ALA A 148 7.56 -24.40 10.09
CA ALA A 148 8.64 -25.34 10.42
C ALA A 148 8.31 -26.21 11.65
N ARG A 149 7.55 -25.68 12.62
CA ARG A 149 7.13 -26.38 13.84
C ARG A 149 5.87 -27.21 13.69
N SER A 150 5.08 -26.96 12.66
CA SER A 150 3.86 -27.69 12.40
C SER A 150 4.12 -29.19 12.27
N ARG A 151 3.23 -29.99 12.85
CA ARG A 151 3.23 -31.46 12.76
C ARG A 151 2.46 -31.99 11.54
N GLU A 152 1.83 -31.09 10.80
CA GLU A 152 1.15 -31.43 9.56
C GLU A 152 2.13 -32.06 8.56
N LYS A 153 1.66 -33.09 7.86
CA LYS A 153 2.52 -33.84 6.91
C LYS A 153 2.77 -33.09 5.62
N THR A 154 1.78 -32.27 5.20
CA THR A 154 1.86 -31.51 3.96
C THR A 154 2.20 -30.06 4.25
N LEU A 155 2.86 -29.41 3.31
CA LEU A 155 3.15 -27.98 3.42
C LEU A 155 1.86 -27.13 3.45
N ALA A 156 0.85 -27.49 2.67
CA ALA A 156 -0.44 -26.80 2.68
C ALA A 156 -1.13 -26.90 4.06
N GLY A 157 -1.10 -28.08 4.70
CA GLY A 157 -1.59 -28.27 6.06
C GLY A 157 -0.81 -27.42 7.07
N ALA A 158 0.53 -27.39 6.96
CA ALA A 158 1.38 -26.59 7.84
C ALA A 158 1.14 -25.09 7.66
N LEU A 159 0.96 -24.63 6.42
CA LEU A 159 0.61 -23.25 6.14
C LEU A 159 -0.77 -22.90 6.73
N ARG A 160 -1.79 -23.76 6.53
CA ARG A 160 -3.12 -23.55 7.09
C ARG A 160 -3.09 -23.43 8.63
N GLU A 161 -2.35 -24.33 9.31
CA GLU A 161 -2.16 -24.26 10.77
C GLU A 161 -1.51 -22.93 11.18
N ALA A 162 -0.49 -22.47 10.44
CA ALA A 162 0.16 -21.19 10.67
C ALA A 162 -0.81 -20.02 10.47
N LEU A 163 -1.57 -20.00 9.35
CA LEU A 163 -2.53 -18.93 9.04
C LEU A 163 -3.63 -18.79 10.10
N LEU A 164 -4.08 -19.91 10.69
CA LEU A 164 -5.09 -19.90 11.77
C LEU A 164 -4.56 -19.29 13.07
N ALA A 165 -3.24 -19.25 13.28
CA ALA A 165 -2.62 -18.64 14.44
C ALA A 165 -2.36 -17.12 14.26
N LEU A 166 -2.42 -16.60 13.03
CA LEU A 166 -2.18 -15.20 12.75
C LEU A 166 -3.40 -14.34 12.99
N GLU A 167 -3.18 -13.15 13.53
CA GLU A 167 -4.16 -12.07 13.61
C GLU A 167 -3.66 -10.84 12.84
N GLY A 168 -4.59 -10.06 12.28
CA GLY A 168 -4.27 -8.84 11.53
C GLY A 168 -4.44 -9.00 10.03
N ALA A 169 -3.66 -8.25 9.27
CA ALA A 169 -3.78 -8.13 7.83
C ALA A 169 -2.63 -8.85 7.11
N PHE A 170 -2.97 -9.70 6.14
CA PHE A 170 -1.96 -10.31 5.27
C PHE A 170 -2.49 -10.70 3.89
N SER A 171 -1.75 -10.30 2.86
CA SER A 171 -1.77 -10.90 1.53
C SER A 171 -0.42 -11.58 1.32
N LEU A 172 -0.41 -12.90 1.29
CA LEU A 172 0.78 -13.74 1.35
C LEU A 172 0.99 -14.48 0.04
N VAL A 173 2.23 -14.51 -0.43
CA VAL A 173 2.68 -15.37 -1.53
C VAL A 173 3.85 -16.21 -1.04
N MET A 174 3.78 -17.52 -1.27
CA MET A 174 4.82 -18.48 -0.90
C MET A 174 5.22 -19.34 -2.09
N LEU A 175 6.51 -19.48 -2.28
CA LEU A 175 7.13 -20.38 -3.26
C LEU A 175 7.70 -21.59 -2.52
N ALA A 176 7.41 -22.78 -3.00
CA ALA A 176 7.89 -24.02 -2.39
C ALA A 176 8.03 -25.12 -3.43
N GLY A 177 9.29 -25.41 -3.79
CA GLY A 177 9.58 -26.43 -4.79
C GLY A 177 8.92 -26.12 -6.14
N ASP A 178 7.99 -26.99 -6.55
CA ASP A 178 7.27 -26.94 -7.82
C ASP A 178 5.93 -26.21 -7.77
N ARG A 179 5.66 -25.44 -6.69
CA ARG A 179 4.34 -24.82 -6.49
C ARG A 179 4.40 -23.47 -5.83
N ILE A 180 3.33 -22.70 -5.99
CA ILE A 180 3.08 -21.50 -5.19
C ILE A 180 1.83 -21.68 -4.33
N LEU A 181 1.86 -21.11 -3.13
CA LEU A 181 0.72 -21.05 -2.23
C LEU A 181 0.44 -19.57 -1.94
N ILE A 182 -0.80 -19.17 -2.12
CA ILE A 182 -1.28 -17.81 -2.01
C ILE A 182 -2.34 -17.79 -0.93
N ALA A 183 -2.28 -16.84 0.01
CA ALA A 183 -3.29 -16.75 1.06
C ALA A 183 -3.65 -15.31 1.38
N ARG A 184 -4.91 -15.08 1.76
CA ARG A 184 -5.41 -13.78 2.16
C ARG A 184 -6.04 -13.87 3.55
N ASP A 185 -5.86 -12.84 4.38
CA ASP A 185 -6.42 -12.81 5.72
C ASP A 185 -7.97 -12.95 5.74
N PRO A 186 -8.56 -13.38 6.87
CA PRO A 186 -10.00 -13.67 6.96
C PRO A 186 -10.92 -12.45 6.72
N HIS A 187 -10.40 -11.23 6.87
CA HIS A 187 -11.13 -9.98 6.65
C HIS A 187 -10.83 -9.34 5.29
N GLY A 188 -9.78 -9.83 4.58
CA GLY A 188 -9.37 -9.31 3.30
C GLY A 188 -8.89 -7.86 3.34
N PHE A 189 -8.17 -7.47 4.38
CA PHE A 189 -7.71 -6.09 4.56
C PHE A 189 -6.93 -5.57 3.36
N ARG A 190 -5.95 -6.36 2.89
CA ARG A 190 -5.09 -5.94 1.78
C ARG A 190 -5.57 -6.55 0.46
N PRO A 191 -5.41 -5.82 -0.67
CA PRO A 191 -5.80 -6.37 -1.96
C PRO A 191 -4.87 -7.50 -2.39
N LEU A 192 -5.44 -8.49 -3.09
CA LEU A 192 -4.71 -9.59 -3.71
C LEU A 192 -5.55 -10.13 -4.87
N ALA A 193 -5.13 -9.82 -6.08
CA ALA A 193 -5.78 -10.22 -7.31
C ALA A 193 -5.12 -11.43 -7.94
N MET A 194 -5.90 -12.26 -8.63
CA MET A 194 -5.48 -13.37 -9.48
C MET A 194 -5.71 -13.00 -10.94
N GLY A 195 -4.73 -13.24 -11.77
CA GLY A 195 -4.77 -13.11 -13.21
C GLY A 195 -4.21 -14.34 -13.90
N GLN A 196 -4.37 -14.40 -15.21
CA GLN A 196 -3.79 -15.41 -16.06
C GLN A 196 -3.27 -14.79 -17.35
N MET A 197 -2.29 -15.44 -17.95
CA MET A 197 -1.82 -15.13 -19.30
C MET A 197 -1.65 -16.43 -20.08
N GLU A 198 -1.93 -16.37 -21.38
CA GLU A 198 -1.77 -17.49 -22.29
C GLU A 198 -0.68 -17.13 -23.30
N GLU A 199 0.34 -17.99 -23.40
CA GLU A 199 1.43 -17.85 -24.34
C GLU A 199 1.75 -19.24 -24.91
N ASP A 200 1.76 -19.38 -26.24
CA ASP A 200 2.01 -20.63 -26.97
C ASP A 200 1.12 -21.80 -26.52
N GLY A 201 -0.12 -21.52 -26.09
CA GLY A 201 -1.08 -22.52 -25.61
C GLY A 201 -0.86 -22.99 -24.17
N ALA A 202 0.11 -22.43 -23.46
CA ALA A 202 0.33 -22.66 -22.04
C ALA A 202 -0.30 -21.52 -21.19
N ILE A 203 -0.92 -21.88 -20.07
CA ILE A 203 -1.52 -20.92 -19.14
C ILE A 203 -0.55 -20.68 -17.99
N ALA A 204 -0.15 -19.42 -17.79
CA ALA A 204 0.54 -18.98 -16.60
C ALA A 204 -0.43 -18.25 -15.65
N TYR A 205 -0.34 -18.57 -14.36
CA TYR A 205 -1.13 -17.92 -13.30
C TYR A 205 -0.33 -16.85 -12.60
N VAL A 206 -0.96 -15.70 -12.38
CA VAL A 206 -0.31 -14.53 -11.81
C VAL A 206 -1.11 -14.01 -10.61
N PHE A 207 -0.44 -13.60 -9.56
CA PHE A 207 -1.03 -12.97 -8.38
C PHE A 207 -0.30 -11.67 -8.07
N ALA A 208 -1.05 -10.61 -7.75
CA ALA A 208 -0.46 -9.33 -7.42
C ALA A 208 -1.33 -8.53 -6.45
N SER A 209 -0.71 -7.61 -5.73
CA SER A 209 -1.43 -6.65 -4.87
C SER A 209 -2.39 -5.77 -5.67
N GLU A 210 -2.05 -5.42 -6.93
CA GLU A 210 -2.86 -4.56 -7.79
C GLU A 210 -2.85 -5.04 -9.24
N THR A 211 -3.95 -4.78 -9.97
CA THR A 211 -4.12 -5.20 -11.37
C THR A 211 -3.22 -4.43 -12.35
N CYS A 212 -2.71 -3.25 -12.00
CA CYS A 212 -1.71 -2.54 -12.83
C CYS A 212 -0.43 -3.37 -13.09
N ALA A 213 -0.14 -4.34 -12.21
CA ALA A 213 0.94 -5.29 -12.43
C ALA A 213 0.62 -6.33 -13.51
N PHE A 214 -0.66 -6.61 -13.76
CA PHE A 214 -1.10 -7.48 -14.85
C PHE A 214 -0.99 -6.79 -16.20
N ASP A 215 -1.40 -5.53 -16.27
CA ASP A 215 -1.38 -4.74 -17.51
C ASP A 215 0.03 -4.68 -18.11
N ILE A 216 1.05 -4.44 -17.30
CA ILE A 216 2.44 -4.31 -17.78
C ILE A 216 3.01 -5.62 -18.35
N ILE A 217 2.51 -6.78 -17.88
CA ILE A 217 2.99 -8.09 -18.33
C ILE A 217 2.06 -8.76 -19.34
N GLY A 218 0.91 -8.14 -19.66
CA GLY A 218 -0.09 -8.68 -20.57
C GLY A 218 -0.96 -9.80 -19.97
N ALA A 219 -1.09 -9.86 -18.64
CA ALA A 219 -1.99 -10.78 -17.97
C ALA A 219 -3.42 -10.23 -17.88
N THR A 220 -4.41 -11.11 -17.94
CA THR A 220 -5.82 -10.76 -17.79
C THR A 220 -6.27 -11.02 -16.36
N TYR A 221 -6.94 -10.05 -15.74
CA TYR A 221 -7.57 -10.21 -14.42
C TYR A 221 -8.66 -11.28 -14.47
N VAL A 222 -8.66 -12.17 -13.49
CA VAL A 222 -9.67 -13.24 -13.36
C VAL A 222 -10.62 -12.92 -12.22
N ASN A 223 -10.09 -12.80 -10.99
CA ASN A 223 -10.85 -12.48 -9.78
C ASN A 223 -9.89 -12.09 -8.65
N ASP A 224 -10.40 -11.58 -7.56
CA ASP A 224 -9.65 -11.45 -6.32
C ASP A 224 -9.51 -12.81 -5.62
N VAL A 225 -8.44 -12.99 -4.85
CA VAL A 225 -8.36 -14.04 -3.83
C VAL A 225 -9.30 -13.66 -2.69
N GLU A 226 -10.23 -14.55 -2.36
CA GLU A 226 -11.25 -14.27 -1.36
C GLU A 226 -10.67 -14.13 0.06
N PRO A 227 -11.28 -13.34 0.95
CA PRO A 227 -10.92 -13.31 2.36
C PRO A 227 -11.00 -14.70 2.99
N GLY A 228 -9.93 -15.12 3.69
CA GLY A 228 -9.84 -16.45 4.29
C GLY A 228 -9.62 -17.59 3.31
N GLU A 229 -9.21 -17.30 2.09
CA GLU A 229 -8.91 -18.28 1.05
C GLU A 229 -7.41 -18.56 0.94
N MET A 230 -7.07 -19.80 0.63
CA MET A 230 -5.77 -20.25 0.18
C MET A 230 -5.88 -20.84 -1.23
N VAL A 231 -5.06 -20.35 -2.15
CA VAL A 231 -4.96 -20.84 -3.54
C VAL A 231 -3.60 -21.53 -3.71
N ILE A 232 -3.59 -22.72 -4.24
CA ILE A 232 -2.37 -23.49 -4.54
C ILE A 232 -2.31 -23.71 -6.04
N VAL A 233 -1.21 -23.33 -6.65
CA VAL A 233 -0.92 -23.62 -8.06
C VAL A 233 0.28 -24.55 -8.11
N SER A 234 0.09 -25.70 -8.76
CA SER A 234 1.07 -26.79 -8.83
C SER A 234 0.97 -27.48 -10.21
N PRO A 235 1.82 -28.47 -10.51
CA PRO A 235 1.68 -29.28 -11.73
C PRO A 235 0.33 -29.96 -11.88
N ASP A 236 -0.38 -30.21 -10.76
CA ASP A 236 -1.73 -30.80 -10.76
C ASP A 236 -2.83 -29.77 -11.09
N GLY A 237 -2.48 -28.49 -11.28
CA GLY A 237 -3.38 -27.39 -11.58
C GLY A 237 -3.61 -26.46 -10.40
N VAL A 238 -4.73 -25.74 -10.44
CA VAL A 238 -5.14 -24.77 -9.42
C VAL A 238 -6.14 -25.40 -8.46
N SER A 239 -5.84 -25.38 -7.17
CA SER A 239 -6.78 -25.73 -6.11
C SER A 239 -7.04 -24.52 -5.21
N ARG A 240 -8.27 -24.42 -4.72
CA ARG A 240 -8.74 -23.33 -3.87
C ARG A 240 -9.42 -23.91 -2.64
N GLU A 241 -9.03 -23.44 -1.46
CA GLU A 241 -9.68 -23.85 -0.22
C GLU A 241 -9.89 -22.65 0.71
N ARG A 242 -11.01 -22.65 1.39
CA ARG A 242 -11.23 -21.71 2.49
C ARG A 242 -10.65 -22.32 3.76
N TYR A 243 -9.59 -21.70 4.29
CA TYR A 243 -8.88 -22.24 5.46
C TYR A 243 -9.50 -21.82 6.80
N THR A 244 -10.44 -20.85 6.80
CA THR A 244 -11.12 -20.34 8.00
C THR A 244 -12.62 -20.12 7.72
N PRO A 245 -13.50 -20.13 8.74
CA PRO A 245 -14.89 -19.70 8.59
C PRO A 245 -14.99 -18.30 8.00
N VAL A 246 -16.09 -18.01 7.30
CA VAL A 246 -16.39 -16.67 6.79
C VAL A 246 -16.46 -15.68 7.95
N ARG A 247 -15.76 -14.56 7.81
CA ARG A 247 -15.80 -13.41 8.72
C ARG A 247 -16.30 -12.19 7.99
N ASP A 248 -16.69 -11.16 8.74
CA ASP A 248 -17.03 -9.87 8.15
C ASP A 248 -15.81 -9.31 7.41
N HIS A 249 -16.01 -8.85 6.20
CA HIS A 249 -14.96 -8.23 5.42
C HIS A 249 -14.55 -6.90 6.04
N ALA A 250 -13.32 -6.49 5.82
CA ALA A 250 -12.79 -5.21 6.27
C ALA A 250 -11.72 -4.69 5.31
N HIS A 251 -12.07 -4.59 4.04
CA HIS A 251 -11.19 -4.08 2.98
C HIS A 251 -10.67 -2.69 3.32
N CYS A 252 -9.38 -2.43 3.17
CA CYS A 252 -8.83 -1.12 3.46
C CYS A 252 -9.39 -0.06 2.48
N VAL A 253 -10.25 0.82 2.97
CA VAL A 253 -10.81 1.90 2.14
C VAL A 253 -9.73 2.87 1.65
N PHE A 254 -8.61 2.97 2.36
CA PHE A 254 -7.52 3.85 2.02
C PHE A 254 -6.79 3.45 0.73
N GLU A 255 -6.95 2.21 0.27
CA GLU A 255 -6.53 1.80 -1.07
C GLU A 255 -7.23 2.63 -2.15
N HIS A 256 -8.55 2.84 -2.04
CA HIS A 256 -9.29 3.72 -2.94
C HIS A 256 -8.96 5.20 -2.75
N VAL A 257 -8.69 5.64 -1.52
CA VAL A 257 -8.38 7.04 -1.23
C VAL A 257 -7.00 7.45 -1.78
N TYR A 258 -5.97 6.61 -1.55
CA TYR A 258 -4.59 7.04 -1.83
C TYR A 258 -3.67 5.95 -2.41
N PHE A 259 -3.58 4.74 -1.79
CA PHE A 259 -2.47 3.84 -2.07
C PHE A 259 -2.46 3.24 -3.45
N SER A 260 -3.59 2.65 -3.87
CA SER A 260 -3.63 1.98 -5.16
C SER A 260 -3.52 2.98 -6.31
N ARG A 261 -2.89 2.55 -7.39
CA ARG A 261 -2.79 3.37 -8.59
C ARG A 261 -4.17 3.61 -9.20
N PRO A 262 -4.43 4.79 -9.81
CA PRO A 262 -5.73 5.09 -10.42
C PRO A 262 -6.14 4.12 -11.53
N ASP A 263 -5.16 3.52 -12.24
CA ASP A 263 -5.35 2.54 -13.30
C ASP A 263 -5.58 1.10 -12.78
N SER A 264 -5.54 0.90 -11.46
CA SER A 264 -5.83 -0.40 -10.84
C SER A 264 -7.32 -0.60 -10.57
N THR A 265 -7.71 -1.88 -10.56
CA THR A 265 -8.95 -2.38 -9.95
C THR A 265 -8.58 -3.09 -8.65
N VAL A 266 -9.17 -2.69 -7.52
CA VAL A 266 -8.98 -3.33 -6.22
C VAL A 266 -10.34 -3.58 -5.56
N PHE A 267 -10.49 -4.72 -4.91
CA PHE A 267 -11.76 -5.16 -4.31
C PHE A 267 -12.93 -5.11 -5.32
N GLY A 268 -12.65 -5.49 -6.58
CA GLY A 268 -13.61 -5.48 -7.67
C GLY A 268 -13.98 -4.09 -8.21
N ARG A 269 -13.30 -3.00 -7.79
CA ARG A 269 -13.64 -1.62 -8.18
C ARG A 269 -12.48 -0.86 -8.81
N PRO A 270 -12.72 -0.13 -9.93
CA PRO A 270 -11.72 0.78 -10.50
C PRO A 270 -11.41 1.94 -9.54
N VAL A 271 -10.14 2.13 -9.21
CA VAL A 271 -9.69 3.14 -8.25
C VAL A 271 -9.98 4.56 -8.75
N ALA A 272 -9.70 4.86 -10.03
CA ALA A 272 -9.98 6.18 -10.62
C ALA A 272 -11.46 6.56 -10.47
N GLN A 273 -12.39 5.62 -10.75
CA GLN A 273 -13.82 5.84 -10.63
C GLN A 273 -14.23 6.18 -9.19
N SER A 274 -13.74 5.41 -8.21
CA SER A 274 -14.03 5.67 -6.79
C SER A 274 -13.56 7.08 -6.38
N ARG A 275 -12.35 7.49 -6.81
CA ARG A 275 -11.83 8.83 -6.53
C ARG A 275 -12.61 9.95 -7.22
N GLU A 276 -13.07 9.75 -8.45
CA GLU A 276 -13.95 10.72 -9.12
C GLU A 276 -15.29 10.86 -8.38
N LEU A 277 -15.87 9.76 -7.91
CA LEU A 277 -17.09 9.81 -7.09
C LEU A 277 -16.87 10.54 -5.77
N MET A 278 -15.73 10.30 -5.07
CA MET A 278 -15.34 11.08 -3.89
C MET A 278 -15.30 12.59 -4.19
N GLY A 279 -14.74 12.96 -5.34
CA GLY A 279 -14.69 14.35 -5.79
C GLY A 279 -16.08 14.95 -6.04
N ARG A 280 -17.00 14.22 -6.70
CA ARG A 280 -18.38 14.64 -6.93
C ARG A 280 -19.13 14.84 -5.61
N GLU A 281 -19.06 13.87 -4.70
CA GLU A 281 -19.67 13.96 -3.39
C GLU A 281 -19.09 15.12 -2.56
N LEU A 282 -17.78 15.33 -2.64
CA LEU A 282 -17.13 16.47 -1.98
C LEU A 282 -17.66 17.82 -2.52
N ALA A 283 -17.91 17.95 -3.83
CA ALA A 283 -18.50 19.14 -4.40
C ALA A 283 -19.95 19.36 -3.94
N ARG A 284 -20.77 18.30 -3.86
CA ARG A 284 -22.16 18.36 -3.40
C ARG A 284 -22.27 18.75 -1.92
N LYS A 285 -21.46 18.13 -1.06
CA LYS A 285 -21.53 18.30 0.40
C LYS A 285 -20.74 19.51 0.91
N CYS A 286 -19.66 19.87 0.20
CA CYS A 286 -18.71 20.90 0.62
C CYS A 286 -18.36 21.86 -0.53
N PRO A 287 -19.33 22.55 -1.15
CA PRO A 287 -19.05 23.48 -2.23
C PRO A 287 -18.15 24.63 -1.77
N ALA A 288 -17.47 25.27 -2.69
CA ALA A 288 -16.73 26.51 -2.47
C ALA A 288 -16.91 27.44 -3.66
N PRO A 289 -17.08 28.77 -3.44
CA PRO A 289 -17.12 29.74 -4.51
C PRO A 289 -15.70 29.91 -5.07
N ALA A 290 -15.45 29.43 -6.28
CA ALA A 290 -14.12 29.49 -6.88
C ALA A 290 -14.16 29.64 -8.40
N ASP A 291 -13.05 30.16 -8.94
CA ASP A 291 -12.86 30.33 -10.36
C ASP A 291 -12.28 29.09 -11.03
N VAL A 292 -11.51 28.30 -10.28
CA VAL A 292 -10.79 27.10 -10.78
C VAL A 292 -10.67 26.02 -9.72
N VAL A 293 -10.68 24.75 -10.17
CA VAL A 293 -10.36 23.56 -9.37
C VAL A 293 -8.95 23.10 -9.75
N VAL A 294 -8.10 22.94 -8.75
CA VAL A 294 -6.67 22.56 -8.91
C VAL A 294 -6.38 21.32 -8.07
N PRO A 295 -5.84 20.24 -8.66
CA PRO A 295 -5.42 19.08 -7.90
C PRO A 295 -4.08 19.32 -7.21
N VAL A 296 -3.87 18.70 -6.05
CA VAL A 296 -2.53 18.42 -5.53
C VAL A 296 -2.05 17.13 -6.23
N PRO A 297 -1.06 17.21 -7.12
CA PRO A 297 -0.65 16.05 -7.89
C PRO A 297 0.18 15.06 -7.03
N ASP A 298 0.12 13.74 -7.31
CA ASP A 298 -0.72 13.11 -8.34
C ASP A 298 -2.07 12.60 -7.75
N SER A 299 -2.13 12.42 -6.43
CA SER A 299 -3.22 11.75 -5.71
C SER A 299 -4.57 12.49 -5.77
N GLY A 300 -4.55 13.82 -5.82
CA GLY A 300 -5.77 14.63 -5.90
C GLY A 300 -6.40 14.73 -7.29
N VAL A 301 -5.76 14.20 -8.36
CA VAL A 301 -6.18 14.47 -9.75
C VAL A 301 -7.57 13.93 -10.04
N SER A 302 -7.84 12.64 -9.79
CA SER A 302 -9.13 12.02 -10.09
C SER A 302 -10.27 12.67 -9.29
N ALA A 303 -10.05 12.95 -8.00
CA ALA A 303 -11.03 13.63 -7.17
C ALA A 303 -11.29 15.07 -7.65
N ALA A 304 -10.26 15.79 -8.11
CA ALA A 304 -10.42 17.13 -8.67
C ALA A 304 -11.22 17.14 -9.99
N ILE A 305 -11.04 16.12 -10.83
CA ILE A 305 -11.87 15.92 -12.05
C ILE A 305 -13.34 15.76 -11.65
N GLY A 306 -13.61 14.86 -10.69
CA GLY A 306 -14.97 14.65 -10.18
C GLY A 306 -15.59 15.90 -9.57
N TYR A 307 -14.82 16.63 -8.73
CA TYR A 307 -15.26 17.89 -8.12
C TYR A 307 -15.57 18.96 -9.17
N ALA A 308 -14.66 19.16 -10.13
CA ALA A 308 -14.82 20.15 -11.19
C ALA A 308 -16.07 19.89 -12.06
N ALA A 309 -16.28 18.63 -12.44
CA ALA A 309 -17.44 18.21 -13.23
C ALA A 309 -18.76 18.45 -12.50
N GLU A 310 -18.84 18.14 -11.19
CA GLU A 310 -20.04 18.31 -10.39
C GLU A 310 -20.32 19.78 -10.06
N ALA A 311 -19.27 20.54 -9.71
CA ALA A 311 -19.41 21.96 -9.36
C ALA A 311 -19.60 22.90 -10.56
N GLY A 312 -19.36 22.42 -11.78
CA GLY A 312 -19.35 23.25 -12.99
C GLY A 312 -18.20 24.28 -13.02
N ILE A 313 -17.13 24.04 -12.27
CA ILE A 313 -15.95 24.91 -12.17
C ILE A 313 -14.82 24.34 -13.03
N PRO A 314 -14.12 25.16 -13.84
CA PRO A 314 -13.03 24.68 -14.70
C PRO A 314 -11.92 23.99 -13.93
N PHE A 315 -11.58 22.75 -14.33
CA PHE A 315 -10.36 22.06 -13.89
C PHE A 315 -9.12 22.69 -14.50
N ARG A 316 -8.06 22.93 -13.71
CA ARG A 316 -6.77 23.43 -14.17
C ARG A 316 -5.62 22.68 -13.49
N HIS A 317 -4.71 22.16 -14.30
CA HIS A 317 -3.46 21.55 -13.82
C HIS A 317 -2.46 22.65 -13.46
N ALA A 318 -2.75 23.39 -12.38
CA ALA A 318 -1.98 24.58 -11.98
C ALA A 318 -0.86 24.31 -10.96
N LEU A 319 -0.72 23.07 -10.50
CA LEU A 319 0.42 22.57 -9.76
C LEU A 319 1.08 21.43 -10.53
N ILE A 320 2.34 21.59 -10.90
CA ILE A 320 3.09 20.61 -11.70
C ILE A 320 4.12 19.93 -10.79
N ARG A 321 4.11 18.58 -10.81
CA ARG A 321 5.13 17.79 -10.14
C ARG A 321 6.39 17.70 -10.98
N ASN A 322 7.55 17.93 -10.36
CA ASN A 322 8.83 17.66 -10.96
C ASN A 322 9.20 16.17 -10.79
N HIS A 323 9.12 15.39 -11.86
CA HIS A 323 9.39 13.96 -11.87
C HIS A 323 10.89 13.62 -11.77
N TYR A 324 11.78 14.60 -12.05
CA TYR A 324 13.24 14.41 -12.06
C TYR A 324 13.91 14.66 -10.71
N VAL A 325 13.16 15.05 -9.69
CA VAL A 325 13.69 15.20 -8.33
C VAL A 325 13.80 13.81 -7.69
N GLY A 326 14.95 13.17 -7.92
CA GLY A 326 15.28 11.88 -7.30
C GLY A 326 15.58 11.98 -5.80
N ARG A 327 15.80 10.82 -5.16
CA ARG A 327 16.12 10.69 -3.72
C ARG A 327 17.49 11.20 -3.30
N THR A 328 18.35 11.54 -4.25
CA THR A 328 19.78 11.88 -4.06
C THR A 328 20.04 13.31 -3.57
N PHE A 329 19.02 14.14 -3.35
CA PHE A 329 19.24 15.46 -2.80
C PHE A 329 19.56 15.35 -1.30
N ILE A 330 20.86 15.40 -0.97
CA ILE A 330 21.37 15.48 0.42
C ILE A 330 21.12 16.91 0.90
N GLU A 331 20.25 17.06 1.89
CA GLU A 331 19.89 18.37 2.46
C GLU A 331 20.75 18.70 3.70
N PRO A 332 21.73 19.62 3.61
CA PRO A 332 22.60 19.97 4.72
C PRO A 332 21.98 20.95 5.74
N SER A 333 20.89 21.66 5.40
CA SER A 333 20.36 22.72 6.30
C SER A 333 18.83 22.80 6.33
N GLN A 334 18.30 23.45 7.39
CA GLN A 334 16.86 23.72 7.59
C GLN A 334 16.25 24.53 6.44
N THR A 335 17.01 25.49 5.90
CA THR A 335 16.61 26.36 4.79
C THR A 335 16.34 25.58 3.51
N ILE A 336 17.08 24.49 3.27
CA ILE A 336 16.90 23.61 2.10
C ILE A 336 15.67 22.72 2.27
N ARG A 337 15.29 22.34 3.52
CA ARG A 337 14.05 21.58 3.78
C ARG A 337 12.79 22.36 3.40
N ASP A 338 12.81 23.69 3.53
CA ASP A 338 11.70 24.54 3.10
C ASP A 338 11.63 24.66 1.57
N LEU A 339 12.75 24.50 0.86
CA LEU A 339 12.81 24.40 -0.59
C LEU A 339 12.34 23.06 -1.11
N SER A 340 12.29 22.00 -0.31
CA SER A 340 11.98 20.63 -0.76
C SER A 340 10.60 20.47 -1.41
N VAL A 341 9.59 21.21 -0.95
CA VAL A 341 8.27 21.23 -1.59
C VAL A 341 8.33 22.00 -2.92
N LYS A 342 9.06 23.13 -2.97
CA LYS A 342 9.26 23.91 -4.20
C LYS A 342 10.05 23.16 -5.27
N LEU A 343 10.94 22.24 -4.87
CA LEU A 343 11.65 21.36 -5.80
C LEU A 343 10.71 20.31 -6.41
N LYS A 344 9.70 19.85 -5.64
CA LYS A 344 8.78 18.79 -6.07
C LYS A 344 7.54 19.30 -6.78
N LEU A 345 7.05 20.48 -6.41
CA LEU A 345 5.83 21.08 -6.95
C LEU A 345 6.11 22.51 -7.39
N ASN A 346 5.67 22.87 -8.59
CA ASN A 346 5.78 24.23 -9.10
C ASN A 346 4.40 24.75 -9.54
N PRO A 347 3.99 25.97 -9.10
CA PRO A 347 2.72 26.57 -9.52
C PRO A 347 2.80 27.22 -10.88
N VAL A 348 1.76 27.05 -11.67
CA VAL A 348 1.58 27.73 -12.97
C VAL A 348 0.89 29.07 -12.73
N ARG A 349 1.68 30.15 -12.54
CA ARG A 349 1.22 31.46 -12.04
C ARG A 349 0.03 32.04 -12.82
N HIS A 350 0.07 32.05 -14.15
CA HIS A 350 -0.99 32.63 -14.98
C HIS A 350 -2.36 31.97 -14.83
N LEU A 351 -2.39 30.72 -14.31
CA LEU A 351 -3.65 30.01 -14.01
C LEU A 351 -4.20 30.34 -12.62
N LEU A 352 -3.39 30.93 -11.75
CA LEU A 352 -3.71 31.16 -10.33
C LEU A 352 -3.90 32.66 -10.01
N GLU A 353 -3.20 33.54 -10.72
CA GLU A 353 -3.15 34.98 -10.42
C GLU A 353 -4.55 35.59 -10.45
N GLY A 354 -4.92 36.26 -9.35
CA GLY A 354 -6.22 36.90 -9.13
C GLY A 354 -7.40 35.93 -8.96
N LYS A 355 -7.19 34.61 -8.98
CA LYS A 355 -8.25 33.59 -8.89
C LYS A 355 -8.57 33.17 -7.48
N SER A 356 -9.83 32.85 -7.23
CA SER A 356 -10.25 32.01 -6.11
C SER A 356 -10.11 30.54 -6.52
N VAL A 357 -9.39 29.76 -5.73
CA VAL A 357 -8.91 28.40 -6.09
C VAL A 357 -9.48 27.38 -5.13
N VAL A 358 -10.08 26.30 -5.64
CA VAL A 358 -10.30 25.08 -4.85
C VAL A 358 -9.12 24.14 -5.07
N LEU A 359 -8.37 23.88 -4.00
CA LEU A 359 -7.32 22.85 -3.97
C LEU A 359 -7.92 21.53 -3.51
N ILE A 360 -7.78 20.48 -4.32
CA ILE A 360 -8.23 19.12 -3.98
C ILE A 360 -7.01 18.26 -3.62
N ASP A 361 -7.01 17.70 -2.41
CA ASP A 361 -6.02 16.71 -1.97
C ASP A 361 -6.71 15.46 -1.39
N ASP A 362 -5.98 14.36 -1.28
CA ASP A 362 -6.50 13.10 -0.75
C ASP A 362 -6.69 13.13 0.77
N SER A 363 -5.71 13.65 1.51
CA SER A 363 -5.68 13.57 2.97
C SER A 363 -4.79 14.65 3.60
N ILE A 364 -5.04 14.96 4.89
CA ILE A 364 -4.14 15.77 5.73
C ILE A 364 -3.71 14.93 6.93
N VAL A 365 -2.39 14.72 7.08
CA VAL A 365 -1.80 13.94 8.19
C VAL A 365 -1.33 14.86 9.31
N ARG A 366 -0.24 15.62 9.11
CA ARG A 366 0.30 16.61 10.06
C ARG A 366 0.00 18.06 9.66
N GLY A 367 -0.48 18.28 8.44
CA GLY A 367 -0.83 19.57 7.89
C GLY A 367 0.35 20.44 7.41
N THR A 368 1.59 20.03 7.64
CA THR A 368 2.78 20.81 7.25
C THR A 368 2.93 20.91 5.74
N THR A 369 2.63 19.87 5.01
CA THR A 369 2.61 19.84 3.53
C THR A 369 1.51 20.73 2.98
N SER A 370 0.28 20.56 3.48
CA SER A 370 -0.88 21.35 3.03
C SER A 370 -0.64 22.84 3.26
N ARG A 371 -0.06 23.24 4.40
CA ARG A 371 0.34 24.62 4.69
C ARG A 371 1.33 25.17 3.65
N LYS A 372 2.35 24.38 3.28
CA LYS A 372 3.33 24.78 2.27
C LYS A 372 2.70 24.93 0.89
N ILE A 373 1.78 24.04 0.51
CA ILE A 373 1.07 24.09 -0.77
C ILE A 373 0.14 25.31 -0.81
N VAL A 374 -0.66 25.56 0.22
CA VAL A 374 -1.54 26.73 0.30
C VAL A 374 -0.71 28.01 0.18
N ARG A 375 0.39 28.13 0.92
CA ARG A 375 1.31 29.26 0.83
C ARG A 375 1.89 29.43 -0.59
N MET A 376 2.32 28.35 -1.23
CA MET A 376 2.84 28.35 -2.59
C MET A 376 1.81 28.90 -3.62
N VAL A 377 0.55 28.48 -3.50
CA VAL A 377 -0.53 28.91 -4.37
C VAL A 377 -0.85 30.41 -4.13
N ARG A 378 -0.81 30.88 -2.88
CA ARG A 378 -0.93 32.32 -2.56
C ARG A 378 0.24 33.14 -3.11
N GLU A 379 1.47 32.67 -2.94
CA GLU A 379 2.66 33.33 -3.49
C GLU A 379 2.64 33.37 -5.03
N ALA A 380 1.88 32.48 -5.69
CA ALA A 380 1.63 32.51 -7.10
C ALA A 380 0.54 33.50 -7.54
N GLY A 381 -0.09 34.21 -6.59
CA GLY A 381 -1.04 35.29 -6.85
C GLY A 381 -2.52 34.90 -6.67
N ALA A 382 -2.84 33.73 -6.13
CA ALA A 382 -4.24 33.37 -5.84
C ALA A 382 -4.87 34.32 -4.82
N ARG A 383 -6.09 34.79 -5.10
CA ARG A 383 -6.88 35.68 -4.23
C ARG A 383 -7.39 34.94 -2.99
N GLU A 384 -7.93 33.75 -3.21
CA GLU A 384 -8.46 32.86 -2.18
C GLU A 384 -8.04 31.43 -2.45
N VAL A 385 -7.86 30.63 -1.36
CA VAL A 385 -7.49 29.22 -1.44
C VAL A 385 -8.41 28.41 -0.52
N HIS A 386 -9.30 27.64 -1.13
CA HIS A 386 -10.24 26.75 -0.48
C HIS A 386 -9.71 25.32 -0.54
N MET A 387 -9.40 24.72 0.61
CA MET A 387 -8.90 23.34 0.67
C MET A 387 -10.07 22.35 0.79
N ARG A 388 -10.07 21.32 -0.03
CA ARG A 388 -11.06 20.22 -0.03
C ARG A 388 -10.33 18.90 -0.01
N ILE A 389 -10.64 18.07 0.97
CA ILE A 389 -9.99 16.78 1.20
C ILE A 389 -10.96 15.66 0.85
N SER A 390 -10.56 14.77 -0.06
CA SER A 390 -11.43 13.73 -0.60
C SER A 390 -11.58 12.50 0.31
N CYS A 391 -11.19 12.61 1.58
CA CYS A 391 -11.48 11.62 2.63
C CYS A 391 -11.93 12.33 3.93
N PRO A 392 -12.48 11.59 4.91
CA PRO A 392 -12.74 12.11 6.26
C PRO A 392 -11.45 12.46 7.01
N PRO A 393 -11.52 13.24 8.11
CA PRO A 393 -10.38 13.51 8.99
C PRO A 393 -9.77 12.20 9.52
N THR A 394 -8.46 12.03 9.38
CA THR A 394 -7.76 10.87 9.94
C THR A 394 -7.44 11.12 11.40
N ILE A 395 -8.11 10.39 12.30
CA ILE A 395 -8.05 10.59 13.75
C ILE A 395 -7.36 9.44 14.52
N SER A 396 -7.10 8.32 13.85
CA SER A 396 -6.53 7.13 14.48
C SER A 396 -5.44 6.49 13.62
N PRO A 397 -4.39 5.90 14.22
CA PRO A 397 -3.35 5.18 13.47
C PRO A 397 -3.91 3.87 12.89
N CYS A 398 -3.27 3.35 11.86
CA CYS A 398 -3.54 2.05 11.30
C CYS A 398 -2.66 0.96 11.94
N PHE A 399 -3.24 -0.26 12.11
CA PHE A 399 -2.52 -1.45 12.58
C PHE A 399 -2.55 -2.59 11.55
N TYR A 400 -3.09 -2.34 10.33
CA TYR A 400 -3.30 -3.34 9.27
C TYR A 400 -2.42 -3.12 8.04
N GLY A 401 -1.24 -2.50 8.25
CA GLY A 401 -0.21 -2.40 7.20
C GLY A 401 0.03 -1.00 6.66
N VAL A 402 -0.78 0.02 7.00
CA VAL A 402 -0.51 1.42 6.62
C VAL A 402 0.44 2.06 7.62
N ASP A 403 1.56 2.62 7.17
CA ASP A 403 2.45 3.39 8.04
C ASP A 403 1.86 4.76 8.37
N THR A 404 1.06 4.80 9.43
CA THR A 404 0.51 6.03 9.98
C THR A 404 1.35 6.51 11.16
N PRO A 405 1.45 7.83 11.38
CA PRO A 405 2.09 8.34 12.60
C PRO A 405 1.29 7.98 13.85
N ASN A 406 1.90 8.19 15.01
CA ASN A 406 1.19 8.06 16.29
C ASN A 406 0.00 9.01 16.36
N LYS A 407 -1.02 8.66 17.16
CA LYS A 407 -2.22 9.48 17.33
C LYS A 407 -1.91 10.94 17.68
N GLY A 408 -0.89 11.16 18.52
CA GLY A 408 -0.43 12.52 18.89
C GLY A 408 0.12 13.36 17.73
N ASP A 409 0.58 12.73 16.66
CA ASP A 409 1.11 13.39 15.47
C ASP A 409 0.04 13.59 14.37
N LEU A 410 -1.16 13.00 14.52
CA LEU A 410 -2.29 13.22 13.62
C LEU A 410 -2.98 14.53 13.96
N ILE A 411 -2.92 15.52 13.06
CA ILE A 411 -3.47 16.84 13.33
C ILE A 411 -4.98 16.80 13.64
N ALA A 412 -5.72 15.96 12.91
CA ALA A 412 -7.17 15.84 13.08
C ALA A 412 -7.58 15.05 14.34
N ALA A 413 -6.64 14.34 14.99
CA ALA A 413 -6.90 13.71 16.29
C ALA A 413 -6.83 14.70 17.45
N ASN A 414 -6.18 15.88 17.24
CA ASN A 414 -5.85 16.82 18.30
C ASN A 414 -6.36 18.25 18.04
N SER A 415 -6.92 18.51 16.86
CA SER A 415 -7.37 19.84 16.45
C SER A 415 -8.69 19.76 15.69
N SER A 416 -9.55 20.74 15.90
CA SER A 416 -10.77 20.94 15.11
C SER A 416 -10.47 21.31 13.66
N VAL A 417 -11.42 21.13 12.78
CA VAL A 417 -11.28 21.52 11.35
C VAL A 417 -10.93 23.01 11.20
N GLU A 418 -11.49 23.87 12.05
CA GLU A 418 -11.21 25.31 12.03
C GLU A 418 -9.79 25.63 12.49
N GLU A 419 -9.26 24.92 13.49
CA GLU A 419 -7.86 25.07 13.91
C GLU A 419 -6.90 24.57 12.83
N ILE A 420 -7.23 23.46 12.17
CA ILE A 420 -6.45 22.95 11.03
C ILE A 420 -6.48 23.96 9.88
N ARG A 421 -7.64 24.54 9.54
CA ARG A 421 -7.79 25.59 8.53
C ARG A 421 -6.85 26.76 8.81
N LYS A 422 -6.86 27.27 10.05
CA LYS A 422 -5.97 28.36 10.48
C LYS A 422 -4.50 27.97 10.37
N PHE A 423 -4.15 26.76 10.79
CA PHE A 423 -2.78 26.25 10.73
C PHE A 423 -2.26 26.18 9.30
N ILE A 424 -3.06 25.66 8.35
CA ILE A 424 -2.68 25.57 6.94
C ILE A 424 -2.84 26.89 6.19
N GLN A 425 -3.45 27.90 6.79
CA GLN A 425 -3.68 29.24 6.23
C GLN A 425 -4.61 29.26 5.01
N ALA A 426 -5.57 28.35 4.95
CA ALA A 426 -6.61 28.33 3.90
C ALA A 426 -7.79 29.24 4.27
N ASP A 427 -8.50 29.76 3.26
CA ASP A 427 -9.70 30.59 3.46
C ASP A 427 -10.88 29.71 3.91
N SER A 428 -10.96 28.47 3.42
CA SER A 428 -11.86 27.44 3.95
C SER A 428 -11.23 26.05 3.86
N LEU A 429 -11.67 25.16 4.74
CA LEU A 429 -11.29 23.75 4.76
C LEU A 429 -12.52 22.89 4.96
N ALA A 430 -12.69 21.86 4.15
CA ALA A 430 -13.67 20.82 4.38
C ALA A 430 -13.15 19.45 3.95
N TYR A 431 -13.68 18.42 4.60
CA TYR A 431 -13.39 17.01 4.36
C TYR A 431 -14.63 16.31 3.82
N LEU A 432 -14.42 15.27 3.04
CA LEU A 432 -15.49 14.39 2.61
C LEU A 432 -16.15 13.73 3.84
N PRO A 433 -17.47 13.78 4.02
CA PRO A 433 -18.15 13.06 5.09
C PRO A 433 -17.98 11.54 4.95
N LEU A 434 -17.93 10.80 6.09
CA LEU A 434 -17.76 9.35 6.09
C LEU A 434 -18.85 8.62 5.30
N GLY A 435 -20.11 9.08 5.39
CA GLY A 435 -21.22 8.52 4.60
C GLY A 435 -20.97 8.64 3.10
N SER A 436 -20.49 9.80 2.64
CA SER A 436 -20.17 10.03 1.23
C SER A 436 -18.94 9.22 0.76
N LEU A 437 -17.96 8.96 1.64
CA LEU A 437 -16.89 8.04 1.33
C LEU A 437 -17.41 6.61 1.11
N ARG A 438 -18.32 6.14 1.96
CA ARG A 438 -18.99 4.83 1.80
C ARG A 438 -19.77 4.74 0.48
N GLU A 439 -20.54 5.76 0.16
CA GLU A 439 -21.26 5.86 -1.12
C GLU A 439 -20.30 5.81 -2.32
N SER A 440 -19.14 6.47 -2.24
CA SER A 440 -18.15 6.52 -3.31
C SER A 440 -17.47 5.18 -3.60
N VAL A 441 -17.40 4.29 -2.61
CA VAL A 441 -16.89 2.92 -2.76
C VAL A 441 -18.02 1.88 -2.77
N ASP A 442 -19.31 2.32 -2.80
CA ASP A 442 -20.52 1.49 -2.82
C ASP A 442 -20.53 0.43 -1.70
N ASP A 443 -20.18 0.87 -0.48
CA ASP A 443 -20.09 0.01 0.70
C ASP A 443 -21.47 -0.22 1.33
N GLN A 444 -22.33 -0.91 0.61
CA GLN A 444 -23.68 -1.22 1.08
C GLN A 444 -23.69 -2.29 2.19
N ASN A 445 -22.70 -3.17 2.18
CA ASN A 445 -22.59 -4.29 3.13
C ASN A 445 -21.66 -4.00 4.31
N LEU A 446 -21.06 -2.80 4.40
CA LEU A 446 -20.04 -2.43 5.38
C LEU A 446 -18.77 -3.31 5.29
N ASP A 447 -18.37 -3.67 4.08
CA ASP A 447 -17.23 -4.55 3.78
C ASP A 447 -15.86 -3.85 3.91
N TYR A 448 -15.84 -2.54 4.26
CA TYR A 448 -14.61 -1.77 4.34
C TYR A 448 -14.19 -1.41 5.78
N CYS A 449 -12.89 -1.36 6.01
CA CYS A 449 -12.29 -0.84 7.23
C CYS A 449 -12.17 0.69 7.17
N TYR A 450 -12.76 1.36 8.15
CA TYR A 450 -12.70 2.82 8.35
C TYR A 450 -11.99 3.21 9.66
N ALA A 451 -11.20 2.31 10.24
CA ALA A 451 -10.60 2.52 11.57
C ALA A 451 -9.76 3.80 11.68
N CYS A 452 -9.04 4.19 10.61
CA CYS A 452 -8.27 5.43 10.58
C CYS A 452 -9.13 6.70 10.72
N TYR A 453 -10.42 6.64 10.35
CA TYR A 453 -11.38 7.75 10.43
C TYR A 453 -12.31 7.68 11.64
N THR A 454 -12.52 6.49 12.21
CA THR A 454 -13.52 6.25 13.28
C THR A 454 -12.91 5.85 14.62
N GLY A 455 -11.72 5.28 14.62
CA GLY A 455 -11.11 4.64 15.80
C GLY A 455 -11.68 3.25 16.10
N ASN A 456 -12.62 2.74 15.30
CA ASN A 456 -13.22 1.42 15.47
C ASN A 456 -12.46 0.39 14.63
N TYR A 457 -11.74 -0.50 15.29
CA TYR A 457 -10.93 -1.53 14.65
C TYR A 457 -11.72 -2.83 14.47
N PRO A 458 -11.65 -3.48 13.28
CA PRO A 458 -12.39 -4.73 13.03
C PRO A 458 -11.94 -5.93 13.86
N THR A 459 -10.71 -5.92 14.37
CA THR A 459 -10.17 -6.99 15.22
C THR A 459 -9.90 -6.48 16.63
N GLN A 460 -9.86 -7.39 17.60
CA GLN A 460 -9.39 -7.05 18.94
C GLN A 460 -7.88 -6.81 18.90
N LEU A 461 -7.47 -5.61 19.29
CA LEU A 461 -6.06 -5.25 19.41
C LEU A 461 -5.65 -5.35 20.89
N VAL A 462 -4.71 -6.23 21.20
CA VAL A 462 -4.15 -6.35 22.53
C VAL A 462 -3.28 -5.13 22.82
N ASN A 463 -3.47 -4.50 24.02
CA ASN A 463 -2.71 -3.30 24.45
C ASN A 463 -2.84 -2.09 23.49
N ILE A 464 -4.04 -1.82 23.00
CA ILE A 464 -4.29 -0.74 22.02
C ILE A 464 -3.75 0.62 22.48
N GLU A 465 -3.82 0.96 23.77
CA GLU A 465 -3.27 2.22 24.31
C GLU A 465 -1.75 2.30 24.20
N GLU A 466 -1.07 1.20 24.47
CA GLU A 466 0.38 1.11 24.31
C GLU A 466 0.75 1.16 22.83
N LEU A 467 0.02 0.47 21.96
CA LEU A 467 0.21 0.52 20.50
C LEU A 467 -0.04 1.91 19.92
N MET A 468 -1.01 2.68 20.44
CA MET A 468 -1.27 4.06 20.02
C MET A 468 -0.16 5.04 20.39
N THR A 469 0.60 4.75 21.45
CA THR A 469 1.65 5.62 21.99
C THR A 469 3.06 5.16 21.64
N SER A 470 3.26 3.87 21.42
CA SER A 470 4.57 3.20 21.40
C SER A 470 5.19 3.00 20.02
N LYS A 471 4.58 3.52 18.92
CA LYS A 471 5.34 3.52 17.65
C LYS A 471 6.67 4.24 17.89
N PRO A 472 7.83 3.55 17.82
CA PRO A 472 9.10 4.16 18.19
C PRO A 472 9.30 5.40 17.34
N LYS A 473 9.67 6.52 17.99
CA LYS A 473 10.16 7.69 17.27
C LYS A 473 11.34 7.20 16.44
N ARG A 474 11.12 6.95 15.15
CA ARG A 474 12.19 6.58 14.24
C ARG A 474 13.31 7.60 14.46
N GLY A 475 14.48 7.14 14.91
CA GLY A 475 15.60 7.96 15.37
C GLY A 475 15.89 9.14 14.44
N LYS A 476 16.27 10.25 15.07
CA LYS A 476 16.66 11.53 14.42
C LYS A 476 17.82 11.33 13.44
#